data_d117367224af151dc7923e527515cb11
#
_entry.id   d117367224af151dc7923e527515cb11
#
_cell.length_a   1.000
_cell.length_b   1.000
_cell.length_c   1.000
_cell.angle_alpha   90.00
_cell.angle_beta   90.00
_cell.angle_gamma   90.00
#
_symmetry.space_group_name_H-M   'P 1'
#
loop_
_entity.id
_entity.type
_entity.pdbx_description
1 polymer ?
#
loop_
_entity_poly.entity_id
_entity_poly.type
_entity_poly.pdbx_seq_one_letter_code
_entity_poly.pdbx_strand_id
1 'polypeptide(L)'
;MAVARRHRPDVSAGALAKADRVGLSWRPDYAASILCHTDEIDLVEIIADNFGDASAARSLGTLAAQLPITLHSVSLGLASSLPVETKRLEKLARLFDICTPESWSEHLAFVRAGGREIGHLAAPPRNDETIDGAIRNVRQATRVVGCAPVLENIATLIRPPLSTYSEWPWIGHILKEASCDLLLDLHNMLANCANASEDSARILKTVPLDRVRTVHLSGGKWIKDPLNPKKLHLLDDHLHDVPDAVYDLLALLAEFCPNPLTVIIERDGHFPEFEVMLDQLRRARAAVAAGRAARTKQQEPVLEHC
;
A
#
# COMPACT_ATOMS: atom_id res chain seq x y z
N MET A 1 6.26 -31.64 18.70
CA MET A 1 4.79 -31.73 18.69
C MET A 1 4.29 -30.90 17.53
N ALA A 2 3.71 -31.53 16.50
CA ALA A 2 3.11 -30.81 15.38
C ALA A 2 1.81 -30.15 15.88
N VAL A 3 1.79 -28.82 15.92
CA VAL A 3 0.53 -28.05 16.17
C VAL A 3 -0.37 -28.32 14.99
N ALA A 4 -1.51 -28.96 15.23
CA ALA A 4 -2.55 -29.19 14.24
C ALA A 4 -2.92 -27.82 13.64
N ARG A 5 -2.64 -27.62 12.35
CA ARG A 5 -3.10 -26.45 11.60
C ARG A 5 -4.64 -26.46 11.65
N ARG A 6 -5.22 -25.55 12.40
CA ARG A 6 -6.65 -25.26 12.29
C ARG A 6 -6.92 -24.90 10.83
N HIS A 7 -7.95 -25.51 10.25
CA HIS A 7 -8.41 -25.19 8.91
C HIS A 7 -8.76 -23.69 8.92
N ARG A 8 -7.85 -22.84 8.38
CA ARG A 8 -8.17 -21.43 8.17
C ARG A 8 -9.29 -21.40 7.14
N PRO A 9 -10.36 -20.62 7.36
CA PRO A 9 -11.31 -20.39 6.28
C PRO A 9 -10.48 -19.97 5.07
N ASP A 10 -10.85 -20.46 3.90
CA ASP A 10 -10.19 -20.16 2.64
C ASP A 10 -10.27 -18.63 2.44
N VAL A 11 -9.25 -17.91 2.91
CA VAL A 11 -9.06 -16.47 2.67
C VAL A 11 -8.47 -16.38 1.28
N SER A 12 -9.19 -17.01 0.34
CA SER A 12 -8.94 -16.88 -1.08
C SER A 12 -9.12 -15.41 -1.43
N ALA A 13 -8.01 -14.76 -1.78
CA ALA A 13 -7.95 -13.37 -2.19
C ALA A 13 -8.81 -12.49 -1.27
N GLY A 14 -8.22 -11.92 -0.22
CA GLY A 14 -8.85 -11.20 0.89
C GLY A 14 -10.23 -10.67 0.56
N ALA A 15 -11.21 -10.88 1.40
CA ALA A 15 -12.61 -10.61 1.08
C ALA A 15 -12.71 -9.24 0.41
N LEU A 16 -12.87 -9.23 -0.91
CA LEU A 16 -12.86 -8.02 -1.72
C LEU A 16 -13.87 -7.05 -1.12
N ALA A 17 -13.44 -5.85 -0.80
CA ALA A 17 -14.34 -4.80 -0.33
C ALA A 17 -15.51 -4.70 -1.32
N LYS A 18 -16.74 -4.68 -0.81
CA LYS A 18 -17.95 -4.59 -1.64
C LYS A 18 -18.25 -3.15 -2.07
N ALA A 19 -17.63 -2.18 -1.40
CA ALA A 19 -17.78 -0.75 -1.62
C ALA A 19 -16.44 -0.05 -1.36
N ASP A 20 -16.30 1.17 -1.86
CA ASP A 20 -15.16 2.02 -1.53
C ASP A 20 -15.16 2.35 -0.04
N ARG A 21 -13.97 2.31 0.60
CA ARG A 21 -13.76 2.56 2.03
C ARG A 21 -12.56 3.48 2.23
N VAL A 22 -12.59 4.25 3.31
CA VAL A 22 -11.48 5.15 3.67
C VAL A 22 -11.13 4.97 5.14
N GLY A 23 -9.85 4.77 5.42
CA GLY A 23 -9.33 4.55 6.76
C GLY A 23 -8.00 5.25 6.99
N LEU A 24 -7.42 4.97 8.15
CA LEU A 24 -6.17 5.54 8.61
C LEU A 24 -5.15 4.46 8.94
N SER A 25 -3.88 4.75 8.72
CA SER A 25 -2.80 3.99 9.33
C SER A 25 -2.81 4.24 10.84
N TRP A 26 -2.86 3.15 11.62
CA TRP A 26 -2.89 3.20 13.08
C TRP A 26 -1.60 3.76 13.65
N ARG A 27 -1.71 4.79 14.47
CA ARG A 27 -0.61 5.32 15.28
C ARG A 27 -1.07 5.47 16.72
N PRO A 28 -0.24 5.10 17.73
CA PRO A 28 -0.60 5.22 19.15
C PRO A 28 -1.05 6.62 19.53
N ASP A 29 -0.48 7.65 18.92
CA ASP A 29 -0.80 9.05 19.17
C ASP A 29 -2.27 9.38 18.87
N TYR A 30 -2.87 8.69 17.92
CA TYR A 30 -4.26 8.87 17.54
C TYR A 30 -5.21 7.78 18.05
N ALA A 31 -4.72 6.84 18.87
CA ALA A 31 -5.51 5.67 19.27
C ALA A 31 -6.86 6.03 19.90
N ALA A 32 -6.87 6.97 20.87
CA ALA A 32 -8.11 7.40 21.49
C ALA A 32 -9.05 8.11 20.53
N SER A 33 -8.51 9.00 19.70
CA SER A 33 -9.28 9.74 18.70
C SER A 33 -9.89 8.83 17.65
N ILE A 34 -9.14 7.85 17.14
CA ILE A 34 -9.65 6.84 16.18
C ILE A 34 -10.84 6.08 16.80
N LEU A 35 -10.71 5.63 18.06
CA LEU A 35 -11.77 4.88 18.74
C LEU A 35 -13.02 5.73 19.06
N CYS A 36 -12.86 7.06 19.17
CA CYS A 36 -13.97 7.99 19.34
C CYS A 36 -14.69 8.35 18.02
N HIS A 37 -14.09 8.06 16.86
CA HIS A 37 -14.62 8.45 15.54
C HIS A 37 -14.76 7.24 14.59
N THR A 38 -15.16 6.10 15.14
CA THR A 38 -15.34 4.86 14.36
C THR A 38 -16.47 4.94 13.34
N ASP A 39 -17.34 5.93 13.43
CA ASP A 39 -18.38 6.24 12.45
C ASP A 39 -17.84 6.96 11.19
N GLU A 40 -16.68 7.61 11.29
CA GLU A 40 -16.00 8.26 10.17
C GLU A 40 -14.83 7.45 9.60
N ILE A 41 -14.42 6.34 10.26
CA ILE A 41 -13.25 5.54 9.90
C ILE A 41 -13.69 4.11 9.60
N ASP A 42 -13.61 3.70 8.33
CA ASP A 42 -14.11 2.39 7.91
C ASP A 42 -13.21 1.23 8.36
N LEU A 43 -11.91 1.49 8.51
CA LEU A 43 -10.90 0.50 8.92
C LEU A 43 -9.62 1.19 9.36
N VAL A 44 -8.72 0.44 9.97
CA VAL A 44 -7.36 0.89 10.28
C VAL A 44 -6.32 -0.08 9.71
N GLU A 45 -5.21 0.49 9.27
CA GLU A 45 -4.04 -0.29 8.86
C GLU A 45 -3.00 -0.32 9.96
N ILE A 46 -2.45 -1.51 10.21
CA ILE A 46 -1.52 -1.80 11.29
C ILE A 46 -0.16 -2.17 10.74
N ILE A 47 0.89 -1.47 11.15
CA ILE A 47 2.27 -1.88 10.86
C ILE A 47 2.58 -3.15 11.65
N ALA A 48 2.60 -4.30 10.96
CA ALA A 48 2.75 -5.63 11.55
C ALA A 48 4.06 -5.78 12.34
N ASP A 49 5.10 -5.10 11.90
CA ASP A 49 6.44 -5.16 12.48
C ASP A 49 6.49 -4.63 13.91
N ASN A 50 5.58 -3.74 14.30
CA ASN A 50 5.48 -3.17 15.64
C ASN A 50 4.90 -4.15 16.69
N PHE A 51 4.31 -5.28 16.25
CA PHE A 51 3.63 -6.25 17.11
C PHE A 51 4.46 -7.54 17.28
N GLY A 52 5.66 -7.37 17.88
CA GLY A 52 6.64 -8.46 18.03
C GLY A 52 6.44 -9.37 19.21
N ASP A 53 5.81 -8.91 20.27
CA ASP A 53 5.61 -9.64 21.52
C ASP A 53 4.14 -10.05 21.76
N ALA A 54 3.94 -10.99 22.69
CA ALA A 54 2.62 -11.54 22.97
C ALA A 54 1.64 -10.54 23.62
N SER A 55 2.14 -9.48 24.26
CA SER A 55 1.30 -8.44 24.87
C SER A 55 0.75 -7.51 23.80
N ALA A 56 1.62 -6.99 22.95
CA ALA A 56 1.24 -6.16 21.81
C ALA A 56 0.26 -6.91 20.88
N ALA A 57 0.52 -8.19 20.61
CA ALA A 57 -0.37 -9.01 19.78
C ALA A 57 -1.78 -9.17 20.40
N ARG A 58 -1.91 -9.28 21.75
CA ARG A 58 -3.22 -9.32 22.41
C ARG A 58 -3.98 -8.01 22.29
N SER A 59 -3.29 -6.88 22.42
CA SER A 59 -3.88 -5.54 22.22
C SER A 59 -4.44 -5.38 20.80
N LEU A 60 -3.73 -5.92 19.81
CA LEU A 60 -4.19 -5.94 18.43
C LEU A 60 -5.50 -6.74 18.26
N GLY A 61 -5.63 -7.90 18.93
CA GLY A 61 -6.88 -8.67 18.93
C GLY A 61 -8.06 -7.90 19.54
N THR A 62 -7.81 -7.05 20.54
CA THR A 62 -8.84 -6.18 21.13
C THR A 62 -9.26 -5.07 20.16
N LEU A 63 -8.31 -4.47 19.44
CA LEU A 63 -8.60 -3.47 18.43
C LEU A 63 -9.40 -4.06 17.25
N ALA A 64 -9.01 -5.25 16.79
CA ALA A 64 -9.70 -5.97 15.71
C ALA A 64 -11.17 -6.32 16.00
N ALA A 65 -11.54 -6.39 17.28
CA ALA A 65 -12.93 -6.58 17.71
C ALA A 65 -13.78 -5.30 17.59
N GLN A 66 -13.17 -4.14 17.38
CA GLN A 66 -13.85 -2.83 17.33
C GLN A 66 -13.88 -2.24 15.93
N LEU A 67 -12.83 -2.45 15.14
CA LEU A 67 -12.68 -1.94 13.78
C LEU A 67 -12.12 -3.02 12.86
N PRO A 68 -12.52 -3.04 11.58
CA PRO A 68 -11.82 -3.82 10.57
C PRO A 68 -10.36 -3.40 10.50
N ILE A 69 -9.45 -4.36 10.35
CA ILE A 69 -8.03 -4.09 10.24
C ILE A 69 -7.41 -4.76 9.01
N THR A 70 -6.41 -4.10 8.46
CA THR A 70 -5.44 -4.67 7.53
C THR A 70 -4.05 -4.65 8.18
N LEU A 71 -3.17 -5.56 7.76
CA LEU A 71 -1.79 -5.56 8.21
C LEU A 71 -0.90 -5.04 7.08
N HIS A 72 0.03 -4.14 7.43
CA HIS A 72 1.08 -3.69 6.53
C HIS A 72 2.44 -4.13 7.10
N SER A 73 3.21 -4.89 6.33
CA SER A 73 4.56 -5.30 6.68
C SER A 73 5.57 -4.47 5.90
N VAL A 74 6.69 -4.12 6.55
CA VAL A 74 7.70 -3.23 5.96
C VAL A 74 9.10 -3.85 5.95
N SER A 75 9.25 -5.07 6.48
CA SER A 75 10.56 -5.66 6.72
C SER A 75 10.85 -6.98 6.01
N LEU A 76 9.96 -7.48 5.15
CA LEU A 76 10.16 -8.76 4.48
C LEU A 76 11.15 -8.65 3.31
N GLY A 77 11.08 -7.57 2.53
CA GLY A 77 11.94 -7.37 1.37
C GLY A 77 11.58 -8.32 0.22
N LEU A 78 10.32 -8.36 -0.18
CA LEU A 78 9.78 -9.31 -1.16
C LEU A 78 10.42 -9.18 -2.54
N ALA A 79 10.88 -7.99 -2.95
CA ALA A 79 11.51 -7.77 -4.25
C ALA A 79 13.03 -8.07 -4.26
N SER A 80 13.52 -8.83 -3.29
CA SER A 80 14.89 -9.34 -3.26
C SER A 80 15.04 -10.54 -4.19
N SER A 81 16.20 -10.67 -4.85
CA SER A 81 16.60 -11.92 -5.52
C SER A 81 16.91 -13.06 -4.53
N LEU A 82 17.09 -12.74 -3.24
CA LEU A 82 17.29 -13.70 -2.17
C LEU A 82 15.97 -14.12 -1.51
N PRO A 83 15.88 -15.36 -0.97
CA PRO A 83 14.67 -15.80 -0.26
C PRO A 83 14.40 -14.99 1.01
N VAL A 84 13.11 -14.79 1.30
CA VAL A 84 12.67 -14.19 2.56
C VAL A 84 12.90 -15.17 3.72
N GLU A 85 13.30 -14.64 4.87
CA GLU A 85 13.47 -15.42 6.08
C GLU A 85 12.14 -15.99 6.58
N THR A 86 12.02 -17.32 6.64
CA THR A 86 10.79 -18.00 7.07
C THR A 86 10.31 -17.55 8.46
N LYS A 87 11.22 -17.27 9.40
CA LYS A 87 10.85 -16.78 10.75
C LYS A 87 10.06 -15.46 10.73
N ARG A 88 10.34 -14.57 9.79
CA ARG A 88 9.61 -13.31 9.63
C ARG A 88 8.18 -13.58 9.14
N LEU A 89 8.04 -14.45 8.16
CA LEU A 89 6.74 -14.88 7.66
C LEU A 89 5.92 -15.62 8.74
N GLU A 90 6.56 -16.46 9.55
CA GLU A 90 5.90 -17.14 10.67
C GLU A 90 5.42 -16.15 11.75
N LYS A 91 6.18 -15.06 11.99
CA LYS A 91 5.74 -13.99 12.89
C LYS A 91 4.46 -13.33 12.37
N LEU A 92 4.44 -12.96 11.09
CA LEU A 92 3.26 -12.38 10.44
C LEU A 92 2.07 -13.35 10.48
N ALA A 93 2.30 -14.63 10.17
CA ALA A 93 1.27 -15.67 10.24
C ALA A 93 0.63 -15.80 11.63
N ARG A 94 1.42 -15.63 12.71
CA ARG A 94 0.88 -15.61 14.08
C ARG A 94 -0.01 -14.41 14.35
N LEU A 95 0.31 -13.24 13.80
CA LEU A 95 -0.57 -12.06 13.91
C LEU A 95 -1.90 -12.29 13.22
N PHE A 96 -1.88 -12.95 12.06
CA PHE A 96 -3.11 -13.36 11.37
C PHE A 96 -4.01 -14.23 12.25
N ASP A 97 -3.44 -15.19 13.00
CA ASP A 97 -4.21 -16.05 13.89
C ASP A 97 -4.81 -15.30 15.08
N ILE A 98 -4.26 -14.13 15.45
CA ILE A 98 -4.69 -13.33 16.60
C ILE A 98 -5.74 -12.31 16.21
N CYS A 99 -5.54 -11.57 15.10
CA CYS A 99 -6.38 -10.43 14.75
C CYS A 99 -7.27 -10.67 13.53
N THR A 100 -7.09 -11.78 12.79
CA THR A 100 -7.90 -12.12 11.61
C THR A 100 -8.09 -10.93 10.67
N PRO A 101 -7.00 -10.31 10.17
CA PRO A 101 -7.11 -9.12 9.33
C PRO A 101 -7.78 -9.45 8.01
N GLU A 102 -8.38 -8.45 7.36
CA GLU A 102 -9.03 -8.64 6.05
C GLU A 102 -8.01 -8.92 4.94
N SER A 103 -6.82 -8.31 5.03
CA SER A 103 -5.72 -8.47 4.08
C SER A 103 -4.39 -8.11 4.73
N TRP A 104 -3.31 -8.30 3.97
CA TRP A 104 -2.01 -7.76 4.32
C TRP A 104 -1.26 -7.27 3.10
N SER A 105 -0.37 -6.32 3.30
CA SER A 105 0.43 -5.69 2.26
C SER A 105 1.92 -5.69 2.60
N GLU A 106 2.75 -5.52 1.57
CA GLU A 106 4.20 -5.37 1.69
C GLU A 106 4.76 -4.66 0.45
N HIS A 107 5.84 -3.92 0.64
CA HIS A 107 6.50 -3.17 -0.41
C HIS A 107 7.24 -4.04 -1.42
N LEU A 108 7.23 -3.63 -2.68
CA LEU A 108 8.12 -4.15 -3.73
C LEU A 108 9.53 -3.54 -3.60
N ALA A 109 10.15 -3.82 -2.47
CA ALA A 109 11.47 -3.34 -2.09
C ALA A 109 12.37 -4.48 -1.64
N PHE A 110 13.66 -4.23 -1.51
CA PHE A 110 14.55 -5.03 -0.68
C PHE A 110 15.00 -4.20 0.53
N VAL A 111 15.19 -4.87 1.66
CA VAL A 111 15.51 -4.23 2.95
C VAL A 111 16.83 -4.72 3.54
N ARG A 112 17.45 -5.71 2.90
CA ARG A 112 18.72 -6.33 3.31
C ARG A 112 19.61 -6.63 2.11
N ALA A 113 20.92 -6.52 2.31
CA ALA A 113 21.93 -6.94 1.35
C ALA A 113 23.08 -7.61 2.10
N GLY A 114 23.54 -8.77 1.61
CA GLY A 114 24.66 -9.51 2.21
C GLY A 114 24.44 -9.86 3.69
N GLY A 115 23.20 -10.15 4.11
CA GLY A 115 22.85 -10.47 5.50
C GLY A 115 22.79 -9.25 6.44
N ARG A 116 22.89 -8.03 5.91
CA ARG A 116 22.78 -6.77 6.68
C ARG A 116 21.48 -6.06 6.36
N GLU A 117 20.81 -5.55 7.39
CA GLU A 117 19.66 -4.64 7.23
C GLU A 117 20.15 -3.30 6.66
N ILE A 118 19.39 -2.73 5.72
CA ILE A 118 19.68 -1.42 5.11
C ILE A 118 19.11 -0.31 5.98
N GLY A 119 18.06 -0.60 6.75
CA GLY A 119 17.40 0.36 7.64
C GLY A 119 16.32 1.21 6.94
N HIS A 120 16.07 0.98 5.66
CA HIS A 120 14.98 1.59 4.91
C HIS A 120 14.62 0.73 3.68
N LEU A 121 13.56 1.08 2.98
CA LEU A 121 13.17 0.47 1.72
C LEU A 121 14.14 0.86 0.61
N ALA A 122 14.61 -0.10 -0.16
CA ALA A 122 15.47 0.15 -1.31
C ALA A 122 14.87 -0.45 -2.58
N ALA A 123 14.85 0.35 -3.64
CA ALA A 123 14.34 -0.11 -4.92
C ALA A 123 15.33 -1.08 -5.59
N PRO A 124 14.88 -2.29 -5.96
CA PRO A 124 15.73 -3.23 -6.69
C PRO A 124 15.91 -2.78 -8.14
N PRO A 125 16.95 -3.27 -8.83
CA PRO A 125 16.98 -3.24 -10.28
C PRO A 125 15.71 -3.87 -10.85
N ARG A 126 15.06 -3.23 -11.79
CA ARG A 126 13.84 -3.74 -12.43
C ARG A 126 14.25 -4.60 -13.63
N ASN A 127 14.53 -5.87 -13.39
CA ASN A 127 15.01 -6.86 -14.37
C ASN A 127 14.41 -8.26 -14.11
N ASP A 128 14.71 -9.22 -14.96
CA ASP A 128 14.16 -10.59 -14.86
C ASP A 128 14.57 -11.27 -13.55
N GLU A 129 15.80 -11.06 -13.06
CA GLU A 129 16.27 -11.68 -11.81
C GLU A 129 15.42 -11.25 -10.61
N THR A 130 15.07 -9.96 -10.54
CA THR A 130 14.24 -9.43 -9.45
C THR A 130 12.75 -9.75 -9.63
N ILE A 131 12.28 -9.93 -10.86
CA ILE A 131 10.95 -10.48 -11.14
C ILE A 131 10.87 -11.90 -10.58
N ASP A 132 11.80 -12.78 -10.95
CA ASP A 132 11.84 -14.17 -10.49
C ASP A 132 11.99 -14.26 -8.96
N GLY A 133 12.83 -13.39 -8.40
CA GLY A 133 13.04 -13.27 -6.95
C GLY A 133 11.75 -12.92 -6.22
N ALA A 134 11.09 -11.86 -6.67
CA ALA A 134 9.83 -11.40 -6.09
C ALA A 134 8.72 -12.46 -6.18
N ILE A 135 8.57 -13.12 -7.34
CA ILE A 135 7.57 -14.18 -7.52
C ILE A 135 7.81 -15.33 -6.54
N ARG A 136 9.07 -15.78 -6.38
CA ARG A 136 9.41 -16.84 -5.41
C ARG A 136 9.10 -16.43 -3.98
N ASN A 137 9.46 -15.20 -3.60
CA ASN A 137 9.26 -14.66 -2.27
C ASN A 137 7.78 -14.50 -1.93
N VAL A 138 7.00 -13.96 -2.86
CA VAL A 138 5.55 -13.82 -2.72
C VAL A 138 4.87 -15.19 -2.58
N ARG A 139 5.23 -16.17 -3.42
CA ARG A 139 4.70 -17.53 -3.32
C ARG A 139 5.09 -18.22 -2.01
N GLN A 140 6.29 -17.96 -1.49
CA GLN A 140 6.72 -18.44 -0.17
C GLN A 140 5.87 -17.78 0.94
N ALA A 141 5.70 -16.45 0.88
CA ALA A 141 4.91 -15.69 1.84
C ALA A 141 3.45 -16.17 1.85
N THR A 142 2.84 -16.32 0.67
CA THR A 142 1.47 -16.85 0.52
C THR A 142 1.31 -18.24 1.18
N ARG A 143 2.28 -19.14 1.00
CA ARG A 143 2.23 -20.49 1.63
C ARG A 143 2.34 -20.43 3.15
N VAL A 144 3.17 -19.53 3.70
CA VAL A 144 3.41 -19.46 5.14
C VAL A 144 2.31 -18.68 5.85
N VAL A 145 1.91 -17.54 5.30
CA VAL A 145 0.87 -16.67 5.88
C VAL A 145 -0.53 -17.24 5.63
N GLY A 146 -0.74 -17.90 4.50
CA GLY A 146 -2.03 -18.52 4.14
C GLY A 146 -2.85 -17.71 3.15
N CYS A 147 -2.43 -16.49 2.80
CA CYS A 147 -3.03 -15.66 1.75
C CYS A 147 -1.95 -14.81 1.07
N ALA A 148 -2.21 -14.40 -0.18
CA ALA A 148 -1.31 -13.56 -0.94
C ALA A 148 -1.23 -12.13 -0.35
N PRO A 149 -0.05 -11.47 -0.39
CA PRO A 149 0.07 -10.06 -0.09
C PRO A 149 -0.59 -9.19 -1.16
N VAL A 150 -0.99 -7.98 -0.78
CA VAL A 150 -1.18 -6.86 -1.69
C VAL A 150 0.17 -6.16 -1.81
N LEU A 151 0.69 -5.98 -3.03
CA LEU A 151 2.06 -5.49 -3.24
C LEU A 151 2.07 -3.99 -3.53
N GLU A 152 3.01 -3.28 -2.91
CA GLU A 152 3.09 -1.82 -2.96
C GLU A 152 4.26 -1.31 -3.80
N ASN A 153 4.00 -0.25 -4.60
CA ASN A 153 5.04 0.54 -5.25
C ASN A 153 5.74 1.49 -4.25
N ILE A 154 7.03 1.72 -4.43
CA ILE A 154 7.81 2.56 -3.53
C ILE A 154 8.29 3.85 -4.19
N ALA A 155 8.53 4.88 -3.37
CA ALA A 155 9.18 6.11 -3.82
C ALA A 155 10.66 5.89 -4.13
N THR A 156 11.15 6.55 -5.18
CA THR A 156 12.56 6.51 -5.58
C THR A 156 13.04 7.90 -5.99
N LEU A 157 14.22 8.29 -5.55
CA LEU A 157 14.84 9.54 -5.99
C LEU A 157 15.48 9.42 -7.39
N ILE A 158 15.88 8.22 -7.76
CA ILE A 158 16.52 7.91 -9.04
C ILE A 158 16.00 6.57 -9.58
N ARG A 159 16.06 6.41 -10.89
CA ARG A 159 15.83 5.10 -11.50
C ARG A 159 16.88 4.09 -10.98
N PRO A 160 16.45 2.91 -10.46
CA PRO A 160 17.39 1.91 -9.99
C PRO A 160 18.37 1.48 -11.08
N PRO A 161 19.67 1.45 -10.80
CA PRO A 161 20.68 0.99 -11.77
C PRO A 161 20.40 -0.42 -12.28
N LEU A 162 20.89 -0.77 -13.46
CA LEU A 162 20.72 -2.10 -14.10
C LEU A 162 19.25 -2.49 -14.38
N SER A 163 18.33 -1.52 -14.37
CA SER A 163 16.93 -1.76 -14.72
C SER A 163 16.76 -1.85 -16.24
N THR A 164 16.18 -2.94 -16.69
CA THR A 164 15.81 -3.19 -18.10
C THR A 164 14.32 -2.92 -18.36
N TYR A 165 13.49 -2.95 -17.30
CA TYR A 165 12.07 -2.61 -17.35
C TYR A 165 11.81 -1.22 -16.78
N SER A 166 10.73 -0.57 -17.24
CA SER A 166 10.08 0.51 -16.51
C SER A 166 9.26 -0.06 -15.36
N GLU A 167 8.81 0.81 -14.44
CA GLU A 167 8.19 0.40 -13.17
C GLU A 167 6.95 -0.46 -13.36
N TRP A 168 5.96 0.05 -14.07
CA TRP A 168 4.65 -0.62 -14.17
C TRP A 168 4.67 -1.94 -14.96
N PRO A 169 5.40 -2.10 -16.07
CA PRO A 169 5.63 -3.41 -16.68
C PRO A 169 6.31 -4.41 -15.74
N TRP A 170 7.30 -3.97 -14.93
CA TRP A 170 7.98 -4.83 -13.96
C TRP A 170 7.00 -5.27 -12.86
N ILE A 171 6.25 -4.34 -12.26
CA ILE A 171 5.20 -4.64 -11.28
C ILE A 171 4.14 -5.56 -11.88
N GLY A 172 3.65 -5.24 -13.09
CA GLY A 172 2.61 -6.02 -13.76
C GLY A 172 3.00 -7.49 -14.00
N HIS A 173 4.26 -7.76 -14.33
CA HIS A 173 4.78 -9.14 -14.44
C HIS A 173 4.69 -9.86 -13.10
N ILE A 174 5.16 -9.24 -12.02
CA ILE A 174 5.14 -9.83 -10.67
C ILE A 174 3.70 -10.13 -10.23
N LEU A 175 2.80 -9.15 -10.35
CA LEU A 175 1.40 -9.30 -9.95
C LEU A 175 0.69 -10.44 -10.69
N LYS A 176 0.92 -10.53 -12.00
CA LYS A 176 0.34 -11.56 -12.85
C LYS A 176 0.83 -12.95 -12.46
N GLU A 177 2.15 -13.14 -12.41
CA GLU A 177 2.76 -14.46 -12.20
C GLU A 177 2.67 -14.95 -10.75
N ALA A 178 2.63 -14.02 -9.78
CA ALA A 178 2.42 -14.34 -8.38
C ALA A 178 0.94 -14.40 -7.98
N SER A 179 0.01 -14.00 -8.86
CA SER A 179 -1.43 -13.91 -8.60
C SER A 179 -1.77 -13.01 -7.41
N CYS A 180 -1.18 -11.82 -7.39
CA CYS A 180 -1.36 -10.82 -6.34
C CYS A 180 -2.13 -9.61 -6.85
N ASP A 181 -2.66 -8.84 -5.90
CA ASP A 181 -3.24 -7.52 -6.13
C ASP A 181 -2.24 -6.40 -5.81
N LEU A 182 -2.56 -5.17 -6.19
CA LEU A 182 -1.75 -3.98 -6.04
C LEU A 182 -2.31 -3.08 -4.95
N LEU A 183 -1.44 -2.67 -4.04
CA LEU A 183 -1.57 -1.46 -3.25
C LEU A 183 -0.87 -0.35 -4.03
N LEU A 184 -1.63 0.64 -4.46
CA LEU A 184 -1.09 1.78 -5.17
C LEU A 184 -0.90 2.95 -4.21
N ASP A 185 0.35 3.22 -3.83
CA ASP A 185 0.66 4.48 -3.17
C ASP A 185 0.75 5.60 -4.23
N LEU A 186 -0.19 6.54 -4.14
CA LEU A 186 -0.32 7.65 -5.08
C LEU A 186 0.71 8.74 -4.86
N HIS A 187 1.18 8.94 -3.62
CA HIS A 187 2.24 9.91 -3.36
C HIS A 187 3.60 9.38 -3.84
N ASN A 188 3.88 8.09 -3.65
CA ASN A 188 5.07 7.44 -4.21
C ASN A 188 5.10 7.54 -5.74
N MET A 189 3.96 7.29 -6.38
CA MET A 189 3.84 7.44 -7.84
C MET A 189 4.06 8.91 -8.26
N LEU A 190 3.43 9.87 -7.56
CA LEU A 190 3.61 11.30 -7.81
C LEU A 190 5.08 11.71 -7.64
N ALA A 191 5.74 11.25 -6.57
CA ALA A 191 7.15 11.54 -6.31
C ALA A 191 8.05 10.96 -7.41
N ASN A 192 7.83 9.71 -7.82
CA ASN A 192 8.58 9.08 -8.91
C ASN A 192 8.43 9.84 -10.22
N CYS A 193 7.19 10.25 -10.58
CA CYS A 193 6.91 11.04 -11.78
C CYS A 193 7.59 12.42 -11.71
N ALA A 194 7.45 13.13 -10.58
CA ALA A 194 8.08 14.45 -10.38
C ALA A 194 9.60 14.37 -10.48
N ASN A 195 10.23 13.37 -9.87
CA ASN A 195 11.67 13.16 -9.88
C ASN A 195 12.20 12.76 -11.28
N ALA A 196 11.35 12.11 -12.09
CA ALA A 196 11.65 11.73 -13.48
C ALA A 196 11.19 12.78 -14.53
N SER A 197 10.52 13.86 -14.11
CA SER A 197 9.89 14.85 -15.00
C SER A 197 8.83 14.23 -15.92
N GLU A 198 8.02 13.31 -15.39
CA GLU A 198 6.94 12.62 -16.08
C GLU A 198 5.56 13.13 -15.61
N ASP A 199 4.56 13.01 -16.47
CA ASP A 199 3.17 13.36 -16.16
C ASP A 199 2.50 12.20 -15.39
N SER A 200 2.15 12.44 -14.12
CA SER A 200 1.57 11.44 -13.23
C SER A 200 0.18 10.96 -13.71
N ALA A 201 -0.65 11.83 -14.29
CA ALA A 201 -1.97 11.45 -14.84
C ALA A 201 -1.82 10.52 -16.05
N ARG A 202 -0.78 10.73 -16.88
CA ARG A 202 -0.45 9.83 -17.98
C ARG A 202 0.08 8.50 -17.48
N ILE A 203 0.98 8.53 -16.49
CA ILE A 203 1.57 7.32 -15.90
C ILE A 203 0.50 6.46 -15.21
N LEU A 204 -0.45 7.07 -14.50
CA LEU A 204 -1.55 6.34 -13.86
C LEU A 204 -2.31 5.42 -14.84
N LYS A 205 -2.44 5.82 -16.10
CA LYS A 205 -3.10 4.99 -17.13
C LYS A 205 -2.29 3.76 -17.56
N THR A 206 -1.03 3.67 -17.16
CA THR A 206 -0.16 2.50 -17.41
C THR A 206 -0.10 1.52 -16.24
N VAL A 207 -0.69 1.90 -15.10
CA VAL A 207 -0.82 1.05 -13.92
C VAL A 207 -1.80 -0.11 -14.23
N PRO A 208 -1.56 -1.33 -13.73
CA PRO A 208 -2.51 -2.44 -13.86
C PRO A 208 -3.75 -2.22 -12.96
N LEU A 209 -4.65 -1.32 -13.40
CA LEU A 209 -5.78 -0.82 -12.63
C LEU A 209 -6.78 -1.92 -12.21
N ASP A 210 -6.86 -2.99 -12.97
CA ASP A 210 -7.66 -4.18 -12.65
C ASP A 210 -7.15 -4.93 -11.41
N ARG A 211 -5.91 -4.69 -11.01
CA ARG A 211 -5.27 -5.26 -9.81
C ARG A 211 -5.30 -4.35 -8.60
N VAL A 212 -5.62 -3.07 -8.74
CA VAL A 212 -5.66 -2.16 -7.60
C VAL A 212 -6.80 -2.51 -6.65
N ARG A 213 -6.50 -2.66 -5.37
CA ARG A 213 -7.45 -2.92 -4.26
C ARG A 213 -7.28 -1.93 -3.13
N THR A 214 -6.05 -1.62 -2.79
CA THR A 214 -5.70 -0.70 -1.72
C THR A 214 -4.97 0.50 -2.31
N VAL A 215 -5.14 1.65 -1.69
CA VAL A 215 -4.52 2.90 -2.09
C VAL A 215 -3.96 3.57 -0.84
N HIS A 216 -2.68 3.93 -0.86
CA HIS A 216 -2.10 4.79 0.16
C HIS A 216 -2.08 6.24 -0.31
N LEU A 217 -2.38 7.14 0.62
CA LEU A 217 -2.26 8.58 0.48
C LEU A 217 -1.35 9.09 1.59
N SER A 218 -0.32 9.78 1.24
CA SER A 218 0.62 10.40 2.17
C SER A 218 1.02 11.78 1.69
N GLY A 219 1.80 12.49 2.48
CA GLY A 219 2.43 13.74 2.09
C GLY A 219 3.95 13.64 2.16
N GLY A 220 4.59 14.60 1.53
CA GLY A 220 6.04 14.69 1.47
C GLY A 220 6.52 16.11 1.25
N LYS A 221 7.81 16.29 1.02
CA LYS A 221 8.42 17.60 0.84
C LYS A 221 9.40 17.65 -0.32
N TRP A 222 9.52 18.84 -0.89
CA TRP A 222 10.57 19.13 -1.88
C TRP A 222 11.91 19.36 -1.21
N ILE A 223 12.93 18.64 -1.65
CA ILE A 223 14.31 18.77 -1.19
C ILE A 223 15.21 19.15 -2.36
N LYS A 224 16.31 19.84 -2.07
CA LYS A 224 17.35 20.14 -3.07
C LYS A 224 18.20 18.90 -3.32
N ASP A 225 18.52 18.64 -4.59
CA ASP A 225 19.50 17.62 -4.95
C ASP A 225 20.88 18.02 -4.37
N PRO A 226 21.53 17.13 -3.59
CA PRO A 226 22.84 17.43 -3.01
C PRO A 226 23.95 17.74 -4.04
N LEU A 227 23.83 17.18 -5.24
CA LEU A 227 24.81 17.33 -6.32
C LEU A 227 24.45 18.46 -7.30
N ASN A 228 23.17 18.85 -7.34
CA ASN A 228 22.68 19.94 -8.19
C ASN A 228 21.59 20.75 -7.46
N PRO A 229 21.95 21.78 -6.68
CA PRO A 229 20.99 22.56 -5.89
C PRO A 229 19.91 23.30 -6.70
N LYS A 230 20.01 23.35 -8.03
CA LYS A 230 18.96 23.87 -8.92
C LYS A 230 17.87 22.84 -9.20
N LYS A 231 18.13 21.55 -8.97
CA LYS A 231 17.19 20.46 -9.10
C LYS A 231 16.49 20.20 -7.76
N LEU A 232 15.18 20.01 -7.81
CA LEU A 232 14.38 19.60 -6.67
C LEU A 232 13.96 18.16 -6.86
N HIS A 233 13.86 17.44 -5.75
CA HIS A 233 13.25 16.11 -5.67
C HIS A 233 12.08 16.15 -4.69
N LEU A 234 11.00 15.48 -5.02
CA LEU A 234 9.93 15.21 -4.08
C LEU A 234 10.32 13.98 -3.25
N LEU A 235 10.46 14.19 -1.95
CA LEU A 235 10.74 13.14 -0.97
C LEU A 235 9.40 12.70 -0.35
N ASP A 236 9.16 11.43 -0.37
CA ASP A 236 8.09 10.79 0.41
C ASP A 236 8.58 10.62 1.86
N ASP A 237 7.96 11.30 2.81
CA ASP A 237 8.36 11.26 4.22
C ASP A 237 7.22 11.04 5.21
N HIS A 238 5.98 11.05 4.76
CA HIS A 238 4.76 10.85 5.57
C HIS A 238 4.63 11.81 6.76
N LEU A 239 5.33 12.95 6.72
CA LEU A 239 5.33 13.95 7.80
C LEU A 239 4.47 15.18 7.49
N HIS A 240 3.88 15.21 6.29
CA HIS A 240 3.11 16.33 5.75
C HIS A 240 1.70 15.89 5.40
N ASP A 241 0.79 16.86 5.25
CA ASP A 241 -0.57 16.60 4.81
C ASP A 241 -0.60 16.14 3.35
N VAL A 242 -1.61 15.35 3.01
CA VAL A 242 -1.83 14.87 1.65
C VAL A 242 -2.05 16.08 0.72
N PRO A 243 -1.22 16.28 -0.32
CA PRO A 243 -1.36 17.42 -1.21
C PRO A 243 -2.51 17.25 -2.20
N ASP A 244 -3.06 18.36 -2.71
CA ASP A 244 -4.19 18.37 -3.65
C ASP A 244 -3.95 17.46 -4.86
N ALA A 245 -2.74 17.45 -5.42
CA ALA A 245 -2.38 16.61 -6.55
C ALA A 245 -2.58 15.10 -6.30
N VAL A 246 -2.47 14.63 -5.05
CA VAL A 246 -2.73 13.23 -4.69
C VAL A 246 -4.23 12.95 -4.68
N TYR A 247 -5.06 13.89 -4.20
CA TYR A 247 -6.52 13.76 -4.30
C TYR A 247 -7.02 13.79 -5.74
N ASP A 248 -6.42 14.63 -6.60
CA ASP A 248 -6.72 14.66 -8.04
C ASP A 248 -6.40 13.31 -8.70
N LEU A 249 -5.26 12.71 -8.34
CA LEU A 249 -4.89 11.36 -8.81
C LEU A 249 -5.83 10.29 -8.24
N LEU A 250 -6.30 10.41 -7.02
CA LEU A 250 -7.27 9.49 -6.43
C LEU A 250 -8.62 9.56 -7.17
N ALA A 251 -9.08 10.76 -7.52
CA ALA A 251 -10.30 10.91 -8.32
C ALA A 251 -10.14 10.28 -9.71
N LEU A 252 -9.01 10.52 -10.37
CA LEU A 252 -8.70 9.92 -11.66
C LEU A 252 -8.56 8.39 -11.56
N LEU A 253 -7.94 7.87 -10.51
CA LEU A 253 -7.88 6.43 -10.25
C LEU A 253 -9.29 5.84 -10.09
N ALA A 254 -10.15 6.46 -9.28
CA ALA A 254 -11.51 5.99 -9.05
C ALA A 254 -12.38 6.02 -10.32
N GLU A 255 -12.10 6.92 -11.25
CA GLU A 255 -12.75 6.96 -12.57
C GLU A 255 -12.39 5.72 -13.41
N PHE A 256 -11.12 5.32 -13.43
CA PHE A 256 -10.66 4.23 -14.31
C PHE A 256 -10.60 2.85 -13.64
N CYS A 257 -10.39 2.78 -12.31
CA CYS A 257 -10.28 1.52 -11.59
C CYS A 257 -11.64 0.79 -11.53
N PRO A 258 -11.73 -0.47 -11.99
CA PRO A 258 -13.00 -1.22 -11.98
C PRO A 258 -13.42 -1.69 -10.59
N ASN A 259 -12.48 -1.81 -9.67
CA ASN A 259 -12.68 -2.41 -8.35
C ASN A 259 -13.07 -1.37 -7.30
N PRO A 260 -13.79 -1.76 -6.25
CA PRO A 260 -13.85 -0.99 -5.01
C PRO A 260 -12.45 -0.73 -4.45
N LEU A 261 -12.23 0.45 -3.90
CA LEU A 261 -10.95 0.89 -3.35
C LEU A 261 -11.01 0.93 -1.82
N THR A 262 -9.98 0.40 -1.17
CA THR A 262 -9.69 0.64 0.24
C THR A 262 -8.60 1.70 0.31
N VAL A 263 -8.94 2.92 0.71
CA VAL A 263 -8.01 4.05 0.77
C VAL A 263 -7.53 4.24 2.20
N ILE A 264 -6.23 4.31 2.41
CA ILE A 264 -5.59 4.52 3.71
C ILE A 264 -4.80 5.81 3.66
N ILE A 265 -5.01 6.69 4.64
CA ILE A 265 -4.17 7.88 4.83
C ILE A 265 -3.07 7.54 5.83
N GLU A 266 -1.83 7.77 5.43
CA GLU A 266 -0.65 7.52 6.25
C GLU A 266 -0.06 8.82 6.79
N ARG A 267 0.28 8.79 8.09
CA ARG A 267 0.98 9.87 8.79
C ARG A 267 1.93 9.27 9.80
N ASP A 268 3.23 9.50 9.65
CA ASP A 268 4.28 8.86 10.46
C ASP A 268 4.87 9.77 11.54
N GLY A 269 4.49 11.04 11.53
CA GLY A 269 4.95 12.02 12.50
C GLY A 269 4.43 13.42 12.20
N HIS A 270 4.92 14.43 12.96
CA HIS A 270 4.36 15.78 12.91
C HIS A 270 2.82 15.76 12.96
N PHE A 271 2.29 14.97 13.91
CA PHE A 271 0.87 14.71 14.04
C PHE A 271 0.09 16.01 14.24
N PRO A 272 -0.81 16.40 13.30
CA PRO A 272 -1.69 17.55 13.49
C PRO A 272 -2.81 17.22 14.47
N GLU A 273 -3.65 18.22 14.81
CA GLU A 273 -4.90 17.97 15.51
C GLU A 273 -5.75 16.95 14.72
N PHE A 274 -6.43 16.05 15.43
CA PHE A 274 -7.11 14.92 14.79
C PHE A 274 -8.20 15.34 13.82
N GLU A 275 -8.83 16.50 14.01
CA GLU A 275 -9.81 17.08 13.08
C GLU A 275 -9.22 17.29 11.68
N VAL A 276 -7.93 17.63 11.58
CA VAL A 276 -7.23 17.74 10.29
C VAL A 276 -7.16 16.37 9.59
N MET A 277 -6.98 15.29 10.35
CA MET A 277 -6.99 13.93 9.80
C MET A 277 -8.39 13.53 9.33
N LEU A 278 -9.44 13.87 10.08
CA LEU A 278 -10.83 13.66 9.67
C LEU A 278 -11.18 14.44 8.40
N ASP A 279 -10.68 15.67 8.27
CA ASP A 279 -10.86 16.46 7.04
C ASP A 279 -10.17 15.79 5.84
N GLN A 280 -8.96 15.26 6.01
CA GLN A 280 -8.28 14.50 4.96
C GLN A 280 -9.05 13.23 4.56
N LEU A 281 -9.66 12.51 5.52
CA LEU A 281 -10.56 11.38 5.22
C LEU A 281 -11.78 11.80 4.40
N ARG A 282 -12.44 12.90 4.80
CA ARG A 282 -13.59 13.46 4.07
C ARG A 282 -13.20 13.86 2.64
N ARG A 283 -12.04 14.47 2.45
CA ARG A 283 -11.48 14.81 1.13
C ARG A 283 -11.22 13.58 0.28
N ALA A 284 -10.64 12.51 0.86
CA ALA A 284 -10.42 11.25 0.15
C ALA A 284 -11.75 10.62 -0.31
N ARG A 285 -12.77 10.60 0.55
CA ARG A 285 -14.12 10.13 0.19
C ARG A 285 -14.73 10.96 -0.96
N ALA A 286 -14.59 12.28 -0.89
CA ALA A 286 -15.08 13.18 -1.94
C ALA A 286 -14.37 12.94 -3.28
N ALA A 287 -13.04 12.73 -3.27
CA ALA A 287 -12.27 12.42 -4.47
C ALA A 287 -12.71 11.09 -5.12
N VAL A 288 -12.85 10.03 -4.32
CA VAL A 288 -13.36 8.73 -4.80
C VAL A 288 -14.76 8.89 -5.39
N ALA A 289 -15.68 9.55 -4.69
CA ALA A 289 -17.05 9.76 -5.16
C ALA A 289 -17.09 10.55 -6.49
N ALA A 290 -16.25 11.58 -6.62
CA ALA A 290 -16.14 12.35 -7.87
C ALA A 290 -15.67 11.49 -9.05
N GLY A 291 -14.65 10.66 -8.85
CA GLY A 291 -14.16 9.74 -9.88
C GLY A 291 -15.20 8.68 -10.27
N ARG A 292 -15.92 8.08 -9.30
CA ARG A 292 -17.00 7.13 -9.57
C ARG A 292 -18.15 7.77 -10.36
N ALA A 293 -18.51 9.01 -10.02
CA ALA A 293 -19.53 9.75 -10.78
C ALA A 293 -19.10 10.05 -12.23
N ALA A 294 -17.82 10.38 -12.45
CA ALA A 294 -17.26 10.59 -13.79
C ALA A 294 -17.33 9.29 -14.61
N ARG A 295 -16.95 8.16 -14.02
CA ARG A 295 -17.04 6.83 -14.64
C ARG A 295 -18.46 6.48 -15.09
N THR A 296 -19.46 6.69 -14.23
CA THR A 296 -20.87 6.40 -14.55
C THR A 296 -21.34 7.19 -15.75
N LYS A 297 -21.00 8.49 -15.82
CA LYS A 297 -21.35 9.35 -16.97
C LYS A 297 -20.74 8.87 -18.31
N GLN A 298 -19.53 8.29 -18.27
CA GLN A 298 -18.90 7.76 -19.49
C GLN A 298 -19.52 6.44 -19.98
N GLN A 299 -20.21 5.71 -19.10
CA GLN A 299 -20.87 4.44 -19.40
C GLN A 299 -22.34 4.62 -19.82
N GLU A 300 -22.93 5.79 -19.62
CA GLU A 300 -24.27 6.10 -20.11
C GLU A 300 -24.23 6.21 -21.64
N PRO A 301 -25.05 5.42 -22.39
CA PRO A 301 -25.13 5.55 -23.82
C PRO A 301 -25.64 6.94 -24.18
N VAL A 302 -24.96 7.64 -25.08
CA VAL A 302 -25.47 8.85 -25.70
C VAL A 302 -26.76 8.45 -26.43
N LEU A 303 -27.91 8.73 -25.84
CA LEU A 303 -29.20 8.64 -26.54
C LEU A 303 -29.18 9.73 -27.61
N GLU A 304 -28.72 9.37 -28.82
CA GLU A 304 -28.92 10.20 -29.99
C GLU A 304 -30.42 10.41 -30.14
N HIS A 305 -30.85 11.64 -29.93
CA HIS A 305 -32.23 12.05 -30.25
C HIS A 305 -32.35 12.03 -31.77
N CYS A 306 -32.97 10.97 -32.30
CA CYS A 306 -33.52 10.95 -33.67
C CYS A 306 -34.75 11.83 -33.72
#